data_f25c99403107e5e4ae41943b60292ffd
#
_entry.id   f25c99403107e5e4ae41943b60292ffd
#
_cell.length_a   1.000
_cell.length_b   1.000
_cell.length_c   1.000
_cell.angle_alpha   90.00
_cell.angle_beta   90.00
_cell.angle_gamma   90.00
#
_symmetry.space_group_name_H-M   'P 1'
#
loop_
_entity.id
_entity.type
_entity.pdbx_description
1 polymer ?
#
loop_
_entity_poly.entity_id
_entity_poly.type
_entity_poly.pdbx_seq_one_letter_code
_entity_poly.pdbx_strand_id
1 'polypeptide(L)'
;MMNNENLTIHFKVKDFNTWQSSYNVNEKNRASAGITKSRVFRSSDDPNDVLLLQDATDVAKARTWYVSSEMKATMEKSGVVGSPSIRAAA
;
A
#
# COMPACT_ATOMS: atom_id res chain seq x y z
N MET A 1 -18.09 18.73 -3.45
CA MET A 1 -17.13 18.27 -4.44
C MET A 1 -16.15 17.32 -3.79
N MET A 2 -16.01 16.17 -4.40
CA MET A 2 -15.09 15.16 -3.90
C MET A 2 -13.70 15.39 -4.45
N ASN A 3 -12.75 15.59 -3.56
CA ASN A 3 -11.36 15.62 -3.95
C ASN A 3 -10.75 14.26 -3.67
N ASN A 4 -10.21 13.63 -4.68
CA ASN A 4 -9.39 12.46 -4.46
C ASN A 4 -8.13 12.89 -3.75
N GLU A 5 -7.85 12.23 -2.66
CA GLU A 5 -6.62 12.46 -1.92
C GLU A 5 -5.63 11.34 -2.24
N ASN A 6 -4.37 11.61 -1.99
CA ASN A 6 -3.31 10.66 -2.27
C ASN A 6 -2.79 10.05 -0.99
N LEU A 7 -2.45 8.78 -1.08
CA LEU A 7 -1.69 8.07 -0.04
C LEU A 7 -0.35 7.68 -0.60
N THR A 8 0.70 7.94 0.16
CA THR A 8 2.01 7.38 -0.12
C THR A 8 2.34 6.36 0.95
N ILE A 9 2.75 5.17 0.54
CA ILE A 9 3.12 4.10 1.45
C ILE A 9 4.52 3.65 1.08
N HIS A 10 5.45 3.77 2.03
CA HIS A 10 6.84 3.41 1.85
C HIS A 10 7.21 2.26 2.78
N PHE A 11 7.81 1.21 2.23
CA PHE A 11 8.18 0.05 2.99
C PHE A 11 9.24 -0.77 2.27
N LYS A 12 9.87 -1.67 3.01
CA LYS A 12 10.81 -2.64 2.45
C LYS A 12 10.20 -4.03 2.46
N VAL A 13 10.60 -4.85 1.50
CA VAL A 13 10.16 -6.23 1.38
C VAL A 13 11.36 -7.15 1.32
N LYS A 14 11.16 -8.42 1.65
CA LYS A 14 12.21 -9.44 1.57
C LYS A 14 12.50 -9.81 0.13
N ASP A 15 11.46 -9.88 -0.71
CA ASP A 15 11.55 -10.19 -2.12
C ASP A 15 10.41 -9.50 -2.86
N PHE A 16 10.76 -8.63 -3.79
CA PHE A 16 9.77 -7.83 -4.51
C PHE A 16 8.76 -8.68 -5.28
N ASN A 17 9.22 -9.72 -5.97
CA ASN A 17 8.34 -10.55 -6.80
C ASN A 17 7.29 -11.28 -5.94
N THR A 18 7.71 -11.79 -4.81
CA THR A 18 6.79 -12.45 -3.86
C THR A 18 5.76 -11.45 -3.34
N TRP A 19 6.21 -10.27 -2.94
CA TRP A 19 5.33 -9.22 -2.49
C TRP A 19 4.34 -8.80 -3.57
N GLN A 20 4.82 -8.60 -4.79
CA GLN A 20 3.97 -8.15 -5.89
C GLN A 20 2.85 -9.14 -6.21
N SER A 21 3.13 -10.44 -6.14
CA SER A 21 2.11 -11.47 -6.34
C SER A 21 0.98 -11.34 -5.31
N SER A 22 1.35 -11.15 -4.05
CA SER A 22 0.38 -10.93 -2.98
C SER A 22 -0.39 -9.62 -3.18
N TYR A 23 0.30 -8.57 -3.59
CA TYR A 23 -0.30 -7.27 -3.86
C TYR A 23 -1.37 -7.37 -4.95
N ASN A 24 -1.09 -8.08 -6.02
CA ASN A 24 -2.03 -8.26 -7.13
C ASN A 24 -3.29 -9.01 -6.69
N VAL A 25 -3.14 -10.04 -5.87
CA VAL A 25 -4.27 -10.81 -5.34
C VAL A 25 -5.18 -9.94 -4.48
N ASN A 26 -4.63 -8.91 -3.84
CA ASN A 26 -5.34 -8.06 -2.89
C ASN A 26 -6.06 -6.87 -3.54
N GLU A 27 -6.13 -6.82 -4.86
CA GLU A 27 -6.71 -5.68 -5.59
C GLU A 27 -8.15 -5.39 -5.17
N LYS A 28 -8.98 -6.42 -5.01
CA LYS A 28 -10.38 -6.24 -4.61
C LYS A 28 -10.50 -5.64 -3.23
N ASN A 29 -9.61 -6.00 -2.32
CA ASN A 29 -9.62 -5.47 -0.97
C ASN A 29 -9.24 -3.99 -0.96
N ARG A 30 -8.29 -3.60 -1.82
CA ARG A 30 -7.94 -2.19 -1.98
C ARG A 30 -9.12 -1.39 -2.51
N ALA A 31 -9.82 -1.91 -3.52
CA ALA A 31 -10.99 -1.24 -4.07
C ALA A 31 -12.07 -1.06 -3.01
N SER A 32 -12.30 -2.07 -2.18
CA SER A 32 -13.26 -1.99 -1.07
C SER A 32 -12.87 -0.95 -0.04
N ALA A 33 -11.59 -0.68 0.11
CA ALA A 33 -11.09 0.35 1.02
C ALA A 33 -11.12 1.77 0.40
N GLY A 34 -11.62 1.89 -0.82
CA GLY A 34 -11.75 3.18 -1.51
C GLY A 34 -10.50 3.60 -2.28
N ILE A 35 -9.57 2.69 -2.50
CA ILE A 35 -8.36 2.97 -3.28
C ILE A 35 -8.67 2.74 -4.75
N THR A 36 -8.65 3.81 -5.54
CA THR A 36 -9.11 3.80 -6.93
C THR A 36 -7.98 3.62 -7.93
N LYS A 37 -6.78 4.11 -7.60
CA LYS A 37 -5.59 3.95 -8.43
C LYS A 37 -4.40 3.62 -7.55
N SER A 38 -3.49 2.85 -8.08
CA SER A 38 -2.28 2.48 -7.36
C SER A 38 -1.12 2.36 -8.33
N ARG A 39 -0.01 3.02 -8.00
CA ARG A 39 1.24 2.89 -8.73
C ARG A 39 2.30 2.33 -7.81
N VAL A 40 3.12 1.46 -8.37
CA VAL A 40 4.21 0.82 -7.63
C VAL A 40 5.53 1.35 -8.16
N PHE A 41 6.34 1.87 -7.25
CA PHE A 41 7.69 2.32 -7.57
C PHE A 41 8.68 1.54 -6.72
N ARG A 42 9.87 1.34 -7.27
CA ARG A 42 10.99 0.72 -6.56
C ARG A 42 12.16 1.68 -6.59
N SER A 43 12.94 1.68 -5.52
CA SER A 43 14.17 2.44 -5.53
C SER A 43 15.13 1.89 -6.58
N SER A 44 15.82 2.78 -7.30
CA SER A 44 16.84 2.36 -8.25
C SER A 44 18.04 1.72 -7.56
N ASP A 45 18.26 2.04 -6.30
CA ASP A 45 19.39 1.52 -5.52
C ASP A 45 19.06 0.21 -4.80
N ASP A 46 17.78 -0.02 -4.50
CA ASP A 46 17.34 -1.20 -3.77
C ASP A 46 15.98 -1.64 -4.32
N PRO A 47 15.94 -2.73 -5.12
CA PRO A 47 14.67 -3.20 -5.71
C PRO A 47 13.66 -3.70 -4.69
N ASN A 48 14.07 -3.90 -3.44
CA ASN A 48 13.17 -4.31 -2.35
C ASN A 48 12.68 -3.12 -1.52
N ASP A 49 13.02 -1.91 -1.89
CA ASP A 49 12.53 -0.69 -1.29
C ASP A 49 11.39 -0.17 -2.16
N VAL A 50 10.16 -0.21 -1.64
CA VAL A 50 8.93 -0.03 -2.41
C VAL A 50 8.20 1.24 -1.97
N LEU A 51 7.74 1.99 -2.95
CA LEU A 51 6.88 3.15 -2.73
C LEU A 51 5.59 2.95 -3.51
N LEU A 52 4.46 3.04 -2.82
CA LEU A 52 3.15 3.05 -3.44
C LEU A 52 2.61 4.47 -3.47
N LEU A 53 2.07 4.86 -4.61
CA LEU A 53 1.31 6.10 -4.75
C LEU A 53 -0.11 5.71 -5.11
N GLN A 54 -1.06 6.05 -4.25
CA GLN A 54 -2.44 5.61 -4.40
C GLN A 54 -3.40 6.79 -4.31
N ASP A 55 -4.44 6.76 -5.15
CA ASP A 55 -5.57 7.66 -5.04
C ASP A 55 -6.64 6.99 -4.20
N ALA A 56 -7.25 7.74 -3.30
CA ALA A 56 -8.32 7.24 -2.45
C ALA A 56 -9.50 8.21 -2.43
N THR A 57 -10.71 7.67 -2.43
CA THR A 57 -11.92 8.49 -2.30
C THR A 57 -12.13 8.96 -0.88
N ASP A 58 -11.60 8.20 0.09
CA ASP A 58 -11.66 8.52 1.51
C ASP A 58 -10.35 8.08 2.15
N VAL A 59 -9.45 9.02 2.34
CA VAL A 59 -8.12 8.74 2.88
C VAL A 59 -8.19 8.19 4.31
N ALA A 60 -9.11 8.71 5.12
CA ALA A 60 -9.25 8.23 6.49
C ALA A 60 -9.64 6.74 6.52
N LYS A 61 -10.56 6.34 5.66
CA LYS A 61 -10.97 4.95 5.52
C LYS A 61 -9.83 4.08 5.04
N ALA A 62 -9.09 4.53 4.04
CA ALA A 62 -7.96 3.79 3.49
C ALA A 62 -6.85 3.61 4.54
N ARG A 63 -6.54 4.66 5.31
CA ARG A 63 -5.56 4.57 6.39
C ARG A 63 -5.99 3.59 7.46
N THR A 64 -7.25 3.63 7.85
CA THR A 64 -7.80 2.70 8.85
C THR A 64 -7.63 1.26 8.38
N TRP A 65 -7.88 1.01 7.09
CA TRP A 65 -7.69 -0.32 6.52
C TRP A 65 -6.22 -0.75 6.57
N TYR A 66 -5.29 0.14 6.21
CA TYR A 66 -3.86 -0.19 6.23
C TYR A 66 -3.32 -0.51 7.62
N VAL A 67 -3.85 0.12 8.65
CA VAL A 67 -3.39 -0.11 10.03
C VAL A 67 -4.19 -1.19 10.75
N SER A 68 -5.15 -1.81 10.07
CA SER A 68 -5.93 -2.89 10.65
C SER A 68 -5.07 -4.12 10.93
N SER A 69 -5.48 -4.93 11.89
CA SER A 69 -4.77 -6.16 12.23
C SER A 69 -4.76 -7.15 11.07
N GLU A 70 -5.84 -7.20 10.28
CA GLU A 70 -5.93 -8.06 9.10
C GLU A 70 -4.90 -7.66 8.06
N MET A 71 -4.80 -6.36 7.77
CA MET A 71 -3.86 -5.87 6.76
C MET A 71 -2.42 -6.01 7.24
N LYS A 72 -2.19 -5.80 8.53
CA LYS A 72 -0.88 -6.01 9.13
C LYS A 72 -0.40 -7.45 8.94
N ALA A 73 -1.28 -8.41 9.21
CA ALA A 73 -0.98 -9.82 9.00
C ALA A 73 -0.72 -10.14 7.52
N THR A 74 -1.52 -9.56 6.62
CA THR A 74 -1.35 -9.74 5.18
C THR A 74 0.00 -9.22 4.72
N MET A 75 0.41 -8.04 5.18
CA MET A 75 1.70 -7.45 4.83
C MET A 75 2.86 -8.32 5.34
N GLU A 76 2.78 -8.81 6.55
CA GLU A 76 3.81 -9.70 7.11
C GLU A 76 3.95 -10.97 6.25
N LYS A 77 2.84 -11.58 5.87
CA LYS A 77 2.84 -12.77 5.02
C LYS A 77 3.42 -12.50 3.64
N SER A 78 3.21 -11.32 3.11
CA SER A 78 3.74 -10.94 1.79
C SER A 78 5.21 -10.56 1.83
N GLY A 79 5.82 -10.52 3.02
CA GLY A 79 7.25 -10.24 3.19
C GLY A 79 7.60 -8.79 3.45
N VAL A 80 6.65 -7.97 3.85
CA VAL A 80 6.93 -6.59 4.27
C VAL A 80 7.75 -6.63 5.56
N VAL A 81 8.84 -5.88 5.58
CA VAL A 81 9.77 -5.81 6.70
C VAL A 81 9.52 -4.54 7.49
N GLY A 82 9.29 -4.69 8.79
CA GLY A 82 9.05 -3.55 9.66
C GLY A 82 7.67 -2.93 9.44
N SER A 83 7.50 -1.70 9.87
CA SER A 83 6.24 -0.97 9.75
C SER A 83 6.28 -0.03 8.55
N PRO A 84 5.26 -0.09 7.67
CA PRO A 84 5.18 0.84 6.54
C PRO A 84 5.01 2.28 7.03
N SER A 85 5.60 3.22 6.30
CA SER A 85 5.32 4.65 6.49
C SER A 85 4.14 5.02 5.59
N ILE A 86 3.07 5.50 6.20
CA ILE A 86 1.83 5.84 5.49
C ILE A 86 1.59 7.33 5.66
N ARG A 87 1.52 8.05 4.54
CA ARG A 87 1.27 9.49 4.54
C ARG A 87 0.11 9.82 3.62
N ALA A 88 -0.75 10.71 4.10
CA ALA A 88 -1.82 11.28 3.29
C ALA A 88 -1.35 12.61 2.74
N ALA A 89 -1.64 12.85 1.46
CA ALA A 89 -1.36 14.12 0.79
C ALA A 89 -2.59 14.57 0.03
N ALA A 90 -2.87 15.84 0.14
CA ALA A 90 -4.00 16.43 -0.58
C ALA A 90 -3.60 16.78 -2.02
#